data_6b5d0946cff6c7b955dfdbf3dfdd91ee
#
_entry.id   6b5d0946cff6c7b955dfdbf3dfdd91ee
#
_cell.length_a   1.000
_cell.length_b   1.000
_cell.length_c   1.000
_cell.angle_alpha   90.00
_cell.angle_beta   90.00
_cell.angle_gamma   90.00
#
_symmetry.space_group_name_H-M   'P 1'
#
loop_
_entity.id
_entity.type
_entity.pdbx_description
1 polymer ?
#
loop_
_entity_poly.entity_id
_entity_poly.type
_entity_poly.pdbx_seq_one_letter_code
_entity_poly.pdbx_strand_id
1 'polypeptide(L)'
;MSKSKVVWGWRKVMPKYARVLAAAVLALLLGAVVPDAVAQKTDAQIQADAQKQLSNKKFSGVHVQVQDGVVHLTGQVERFADKDDAQTRVEKMHEASGVRNDITVAGAGSVSDAELFQKLSKQLVYDRQGYASYPFNSLTLEVHNGVVTVGGVVVEPIDKDSALGLIKNAQGVQGVIDHIQVAPLSPSDNRIRAAEYHAIYDAPQFTKYAINPAKPIRIVVVNGHVVLTGVVDNTGDREIAGIRANQVPGVFSVQNDLQVAGQGER
;
A
#
# COMPACT_ATOMS: atom_id res chain seq x y z
N MET A 1 40.27 -81.57 -12.52
CA MET A 1 40.18 -81.52 -11.05
C MET A 1 40.58 -80.08 -10.65
N SER A 2 39.65 -79.25 -10.36
CA SER A 2 39.95 -77.93 -9.74
C SER A 2 38.72 -77.48 -8.94
N LYS A 3 38.90 -77.39 -7.64
CA LYS A 3 37.85 -76.96 -6.68
C LYS A 3 37.77 -75.50 -6.60
N SER A 4 36.66 -74.90 -7.06
CA SER A 4 36.34 -73.47 -6.84
C SER A 4 35.74 -73.25 -5.44
N LYS A 5 36.41 -72.48 -4.63
CA LYS A 5 35.87 -72.01 -3.34
C LYS A 5 34.96 -70.78 -3.58
N VAL A 6 33.69 -70.95 -3.26
CA VAL A 6 32.71 -69.83 -3.19
C VAL A 6 32.87 -69.16 -1.83
N VAL A 7 33.30 -67.89 -1.83
CA VAL A 7 33.34 -67.08 -0.63
C VAL A 7 32.05 -66.26 -0.56
N TRP A 8 31.18 -66.55 0.43
CA TRP A 8 29.98 -65.82 0.74
C TRP A 8 30.35 -64.60 1.61
N GLY A 9 30.31 -63.40 1.02
CA GLY A 9 30.44 -62.16 1.77
C GLY A 9 29.09 -61.74 2.37
N TRP A 10 28.92 -61.85 3.65
CA TRP A 10 27.79 -61.38 4.41
C TRP A 10 28.00 -59.86 4.64
N ARG A 11 27.40 -58.99 3.79
CA ARG A 11 27.24 -57.55 4.11
C ARG A 11 26.04 -57.43 5.05
N LYS A 12 26.32 -57.30 6.36
CA LYS A 12 25.30 -56.89 7.33
C LYS A 12 24.79 -55.48 6.99
N VAL A 13 23.56 -55.40 6.52
CA VAL A 13 22.83 -54.14 6.36
C VAL A 13 22.36 -53.70 7.75
N MET A 14 23.08 -52.79 8.36
CA MET A 14 22.60 -52.18 9.62
C MET A 14 21.43 -51.22 9.30
N PRO A 15 20.32 -51.27 10.04
CA PRO A 15 19.21 -50.35 9.84
C PRO A 15 19.64 -48.92 10.13
N LYS A 16 19.14 -47.99 9.33
CA LYS A 16 19.50 -46.54 9.35
C LYS A 16 19.42 -45.88 10.73
N TYR A 17 18.62 -46.43 11.63
CA TYR A 17 18.44 -45.92 13.01
C TYR A 17 19.61 -46.21 13.96
N ALA A 18 20.39 -47.29 13.72
CA ALA A 18 21.56 -47.59 14.53
C ALA A 18 22.73 -46.63 14.32
N ARG A 19 22.77 -45.94 13.17
CA ARG A 19 23.81 -44.91 12.88
C ARG A 19 23.53 -43.59 13.58
N VAL A 20 22.26 -43.26 13.80
CA VAL A 20 21.86 -41.99 14.47
C VAL A 20 22.13 -42.09 15.97
N LEU A 21 21.87 -43.25 16.59
CA LEU A 21 22.14 -43.45 18.02
C LEU A 21 23.65 -43.50 18.35
N ALA A 22 24.48 -44.03 17.45
CA ALA A 22 25.92 -44.03 17.66
C ALA A 22 26.57 -42.64 17.54
N ALA A 23 26.02 -41.76 16.68
CA ALA A 23 26.47 -40.40 16.55
C ALA A 23 26.06 -39.51 17.75
N ALA A 24 24.88 -39.75 18.34
CA ALA A 24 24.41 -39.04 19.51
C ALA A 24 25.19 -39.34 20.79
N VAL A 25 25.64 -40.62 20.95
CA VAL A 25 26.45 -41.01 22.13
C VAL A 25 27.89 -40.51 22.02
N LEU A 26 28.44 -40.41 20.82
CA LEU A 26 29.80 -39.89 20.61
C LEU A 26 29.88 -38.36 20.80
N ALA A 27 28.79 -37.62 20.49
CA ALA A 27 28.70 -36.18 20.70
C ALA A 27 28.69 -35.79 22.18
N LEU A 28 28.18 -36.64 23.06
CA LEU A 28 28.17 -36.42 24.52
C LEU A 28 29.56 -36.58 25.16
N LEU A 29 30.49 -37.26 24.49
CA LEU A 29 31.85 -37.50 25.02
C LEU A 29 32.90 -36.52 24.49
N LEU A 30 32.57 -35.75 23.44
CA LEU A 30 33.53 -34.84 22.81
C LEU A 30 33.30 -33.35 23.14
N GLY A 31 32.42 -32.98 24.07
CA GLY A 31 32.17 -31.59 24.42
C GLY A 31 31.81 -30.74 23.18
N ALA A 32 31.07 -31.34 22.21
CA ALA A 32 30.62 -30.60 21.03
C ALA A 32 29.80 -29.41 21.54
N VAL A 33 30.33 -28.23 21.34
CA VAL A 33 29.60 -26.98 21.44
C VAL A 33 28.39 -27.13 20.51
N VAL A 34 27.22 -27.42 21.09
CA VAL A 34 25.95 -27.34 20.37
C VAL A 34 25.88 -25.86 20.00
N PRO A 35 25.85 -25.49 18.69
CA PRO A 35 25.66 -24.09 18.36
C PRO A 35 24.38 -23.67 19.09
N ASP A 36 24.47 -22.56 19.83
CA ASP A 36 23.29 -21.97 20.48
C ASP A 36 22.17 -21.94 19.44
N ALA A 37 21.26 -22.89 19.55
CA ALA A 37 19.98 -22.78 18.87
C ALA A 37 19.44 -21.43 19.37
N VAL A 38 19.35 -20.43 18.50
CA VAL A 38 18.75 -19.13 18.81
C VAL A 38 17.42 -19.48 19.46
N ALA A 39 17.37 -19.33 20.79
CA ALA A 39 16.23 -19.76 21.57
C ALA A 39 15.04 -18.95 21.07
N GLN A 40 14.10 -19.63 20.41
CA GLN A 40 12.88 -19.00 19.93
C GLN A 40 12.17 -18.38 21.13
N LYS A 41 11.85 -17.06 21.04
CA LYS A 41 11.18 -16.38 22.14
C LYS A 41 9.87 -17.07 22.49
N THR A 42 9.56 -17.13 23.75
CA THR A 42 8.27 -17.64 24.24
C THR A 42 7.16 -16.63 23.95
N ASP A 43 5.91 -17.09 23.88
CA ASP A 43 4.73 -16.22 23.69
C ASP A 43 4.70 -15.08 24.71
N ALA A 44 5.07 -15.35 25.97
CA ALA A 44 5.14 -14.32 27.00
C ALA A 44 6.19 -13.22 26.71
N GLN A 45 7.34 -13.60 26.15
CA GLN A 45 8.37 -12.65 25.75
C GLN A 45 7.92 -11.83 24.53
N ILE A 46 7.34 -12.49 23.52
CA ILE A 46 6.77 -11.80 22.34
C ILE A 46 5.67 -10.83 22.75
N GLN A 47 4.80 -11.23 23.70
CA GLN A 47 3.73 -10.37 24.23
C GLN A 47 4.30 -9.15 24.94
N ALA A 48 5.32 -9.30 25.79
CA ALA A 48 5.96 -8.19 26.48
C ALA A 48 6.61 -7.20 25.51
N ASP A 49 7.28 -7.71 24.47
CA ASP A 49 7.90 -6.88 23.44
C ASP A 49 6.84 -6.14 22.60
N ALA A 50 5.75 -6.80 22.23
CA ALA A 50 4.63 -6.16 21.49
C ALA A 50 3.95 -5.07 22.35
N GLN A 51 3.72 -5.32 23.63
CA GLN A 51 3.20 -4.30 24.54
C GLN A 51 4.13 -3.10 24.65
N LYS A 52 5.44 -3.30 24.66
CA LYS A 52 6.44 -2.23 24.65
C LYS A 52 6.37 -1.41 23.36
N GLN A 53 6.22 -2.05 22.18
CA GLN A 53 6.05 -1.35 20.91
C GLN A 53 4.77 -0.50 20.87
N LEU A 54 3.73 -0.93 21.59
CA LEU A 54 2.43 -0.26 21.68
C LEU A 54 2.26 0.57 22.98
N SER A 55 3.35 1.00 23.60
CA SER A 55 3.31 1.80 24.86
C SER A 55 2.86 3.26 24.67
N ASN A 56 2.73 3.75 23.44
CA ASN A 56 2.28 5.11 23.16
C ASN A 56 0.81 5.31 23.55
N LYS A 57 0.46 6.51 24.06
CA LYS A 57 -0.88 6.88 24.52
C LYS A 57 -1.99 6.58 23.51
N LYS A 58 -1.72 6.71 22.22
CA LYS A 58 -2.70 6.43 21.15
C LYS A 58 -3.12 4.95 21.08
N PHE A 59 -2.35 4.05 21.68
CA PHE A 59 -2.65 2.62 21.80
C PHE A 59 -3.18 2.21 23.16
N SER A 60 -3.52 3.15 24.04
CA SER A 60 -3.96 2.83 25.42
C SER A 60 -5.20 1.94 25.50
N GLY A 61 -6.02 1.91 24.43
CA GLY A 61 -7.18 1.03 24.30
C GLY A 61 -6.90 -0.29 23.58
N VAL A 62 -5.61 -0.59 23.26
CA VAL A 62 -5.22 -1.80 22.54
C VAL A 62 -4.76 -2.87 23.52
N HIS A 63 -5.25 -4.09 23.35
CA HIS A 63 -4.86 -5.26 24.11
C HIS A 63 -4.09 -6.22 23.21
N VAL A 64 -3.00 -6.78 23.77
CA VAL A 64 -2.11 -7.71 23.07
C VAL A 64 -2.19 -9.07 23.73
N GLN A 65 -2.45 -10.11 22.95
CA GLN A 65 -2.36 -11.52 23.36
C GLN A 65 -1.50 -12.26 22.33
N VAL A 66 -0.73 -13.24 22.79
CA VAL A 66 0.11 -14.06 21.89
C VAL A 66 -0.21 -15.52 22.10
N GLN A 67 -0.41 -16.25 21.01
CA GLN A 67 -0.60 -17.69 21.03
C GLN A 67 0.13 -18.31 19.84
N ASP A 68 0.96 -19.31 20.11
CA ASP A 68 1.76 -20.02 19.11
C ASP A 68 2.58 -19.06 18.20
N GLY A 69 3.13 -18.01 18.79
CA GLY A 69 3.89 -16.96 18.10
C GLY A 69 3.04 -15.96 17.30
N VAL A 70 1.71 -16.13 17.24
CA VAL A 70 0.81 -15.20 16.57
C VAL A 70 0.33 -14.14 17.55
N VAL A 71 0.53 -12.87 17.18
CA VAL A 71 0.08 -11.71 17.99
C VAL A 71 -1.35 -11.35 17.62
N HIS A 72 -2.24 -11.38 18.59
CA HIS A 72 -3.62 -10.93 18.48
C HIS A 72 -3.78 -9.53 19.08
N LEU A 73 -4.16 -8.56 18.27
CA LEU A 73 -4.44 -7.18 18.66
C LEU A 73 -5.96 -6.98 18.72
N THR A 74 -6.46 -6.55 19.88
CA THR A 74 -7.89 -6.28 20.09
C THR A 74 -8.07 -4.93 20.80
N GLY A 75 -9.32 -4.46 20.91
CA GLY A 75 -9.63 -3.19 21.56
C GLY A 75 -10.03 -2.10 20.58
N GLN A 76 -9.79 -0.83 20.93
CA GLN A 76 -10.27 0.30 20.17
C GLN A 76 -9.23 1.41 20.05
N VAL A 77 -9.18 2.07 18.91
CA VAL A 77 -8.37 3.27 18.64
C VAL A 77 -9.23 4.37 18.02
N GLU A 78 -8.74 5.62 18.04
CA GLU A 78 -9.46 6.78 17.53
C GLU A 78 -9.50 6.86 16.00
N ARG A 79 -8.45 6.40 15.31
CA ARG A 79 -8.28 6.54 13.87
C ARG A 79 -7.83 5.23 13.25
N PHE A 80 -8.16 5.04 11.98
CA PHE A 80 -7.65 3.90 11.22
C PHE A 80 -6.11 3.93 11.11
N ALA A 81 -5.50 5.12 11.03
CA ALA A 81 -4.04 5.26 11.07
C ALA A 81 -3.40 4.63 12.30
N ASP A 82 -4.06 4.68 13.46
CA ASP A 82 -3.53 4.10 14.68
C ASP A 82 -3.67 2.57 14.69
N LYS A 83 -4.76 2.03 14.12
CA LYS A 83 -4.94 0.58 13.89
C LYS A 83 -3.85 0.04 12.95
N ASP A 84 -3.60 0.72 11.85
CA ASP A 84 -2.60 0.37 10.84
C ASP A 84 -1.17 0.46 11.40
N ASP A 85 -0.86 1.51 12.17
CA ASP A 85 0.44 1.68 12.83
C ASP A 85 0.66 0.62 13.93
N ALA A 86 -0.37 0.23 14.68
CA ALA A 86 -0.27 -0.86 15.66
C ALA A 86 0.14 -2.17 14.97
N GLN A 87 -0.53 -2.53 13.88
CA GLN A 87 -0.20 -3.70 13.07
C GLN A 87 1.24 -3.64 12.53
N THR A 88 1.59 -2.53 11.88
CA THR A 88 2.91 -2.34 11.27
C THR A 88 4.05 -2.44 12.29
N ARG A 89 3.85 -1.94 13.51
CA ARG A 89 4.85 -2.05 14.61
C ARG A 89 5.08 -3.47 15.03
N VAL A 90 4.02 -4.25 15.14
CA VAL A 90 4.12 -5.65 15.55
C VAL A 90 4.66 -6.52 14.39
N GLU A 91 4.26 -6.28 13.15
CA GLU A 91 4.79 -6.98 11.96
C GLU A 91 6.31 -6.80 11.77
N LYS A 92 6.85 -5.66 12.21
CA LYS A 92 8.30 -5.40 12.20
C LYS A 92 9.07 -6.18 13.28
N MET A 93 8.38 -6.83 14.18
CA MET A 93 9.00 -7.72 15.15
C MET A 93 9.31 -9.07 14.47
N HIS A 94 10.60 -9.39 14.35
CA HIS A 94 11.05 -10.63 13.69
C HIS A 94 10.63 -11.90 14.43
N GLU A 95 10.23 -11.78 15.68
CA GLU A 95 9.89 -12.88 16.57
C GLU A 95 8.42 -13.31 16.45
N ALA A 96 7.55 -12.46 15.90
CA ALA A 96 6.15 -12.79 15.67
C ALA A 96 6.01 -13.62 14.38
N SER A 97 5.33 -14.77 14.48
CA SER A 97 5.01 -15.61 13.32
C SER A 97 3.89 -15.03 12.45
N GLY A 98 3.08 -14.13 13.02
CA GLY A 98 1.99 -13.45 12.35
C GLY A 98 1.28 -12.47 13.27
N VAL A 99 0.45 -11.61 12.66
CA VAL A 99 -0.36 -10.62 13.38
C VAL A 99 -1.82 -10.75 12.95
N ARG A 100 -2.71 -10.88 13.93
CA ARG A 100 -4.15 -10.76 13.72
C ARG A 100 -4.63 -9.46 14.36
N ASN A 101 -5.16 -8.55 13.55
CA ASN A 101 -5.55 -7.21 13.97
C ASN A 101 -7.09 -7.06 13.99
N ASP A 102 -7.67 -7.35 15.14
CA ASP A 102 -9.11 -7.19 15.41
C ASP A 102 -9.41 -5.86 16.16
N ILE A 103 -8.50 -4.87 16.10
CA ILE A 103 -8.73 -3.52 16.64
C ILE A 103 -9.89 -2.86 15.88
N THR A 104 -10.82 -2.27 16.62
CA THR A 104 -11.90 -1.46 16.08
C THR A 104 -11.54 0.02 16.06
N VAL A 105 -12.12 0.79 15.15
CA VAL A 105 -11.94 2.25 15.11
C VAL A 105 -13.16 2.92 15.74
N ALA A 106 -12.93 3.90 16.61
CA ALA A 106 -13.98 4.65 17.28
C ALA A 106 -14.88 5.37 16.26
N GLY A 107 -16.18 5.48 16.59
CA GLY A 107 -17.13 6.20 15.74
C GLY A 107 -17.49 5.48 14.44
N ALA A 108 -17.35 4.14 14.39
CA ALA A 108 -17.87 3.35 13.29
C ALA A 108 -19.36 3.68 13.05
N GLY A 109 -19.70 4.07 11.80
CA GLY A 109 -21.06 4.44 11.43
C GLY A 109 -21.54 5.82 11.90
N SER A 110 -20.71 6.62 12.58
CA SER A 110 -21.05 7.99 12.99
C SER A 110 -21.02 9.00 11.85
N VAL A 111 -20.33 8.70 10.76
CA VAL A 111 -20.25 9.50 9.54
C VAL A 111 -20.78 8.65 8.39
N SER A 112 -21.70 9.19 7.59
CA SER A 112 -22.20 8.48 6.41
C SER A 112 -21.11 8.38 5.32
N ASP A 113 -21.20 7.34 4.48
CA ASP A 113 -20.27 7.15 3.35
C ASP A 113 -20.24 8.38 2.42
N ALA A 114 -21.41 8.99 2.19
CA ALA A 114 -21.54 10.19 1.38
C ALA A 114 -20.81 11.40 2.00
N GLU A 115 -20.95 11.63 3.29
CA GLU A 115 -20.25 12.71 4.00
C GLU A 115 -18.74 12.45 4.03
N LEU A 116 -18.33 11.19 4.28
CA LEU A 116 -16.92 10.81 4.28
C LEU A 116 -16.31 11.00 2.90
N PHE A 117 -17.00 10.56 1.83
CA PHE A 117 -16.60 10.79 0.44
C PHE A 117 -16.41 12.28 0.14
N GLN A 118 -17.38 13.13 0.47
CA GLN A 118 -17.31 14.58 0.22
C GLN A 118 -16.15 15.23 0.97
N LYS A 119 -15.96 14.85 2.24
CA LYS A 119 -14.86 15.37 3.06
C LYS A 119 -13.51 14.98 2.49
N LEU A 120 -13.30 13.69 2.18
CA LEU A 120 -12.04 13.18 1.65
C LEU A 120 -11.75 13.73 0.26
N SER A 121 -12.75 13.77 -0.63
CA SER A 121 -12.60 14.36 -1.96
C SER A 121 -12.14 15.80 -1.89
N LYS A 122 -12.76 16.60 -1.01
CA LYS A 122 -12.35 17.98 -0.80
C LYS A 122 -10.92 18.09 -0.26
N GLN A 123 -10.55 17.26 0.72
CA GLN A 123 -9.20 17.27 1.29
C GLN A 123 -8.15 16.87 0.26
N LEU A 124 -8.38 15.82 -0.53
CA LEU A 124 -7.45 15.36 -1.57
C LEU A 124 -7.28 16.37 -2.72
N VAL A 125 -8.32 17.14 -3.05
CA VAL A 125 -8.24 18.24 -4.03
C VAL A 125 -7.23 19.30 -3.61
N TYR A 126 -7.14 19.59 -2.30
CA TYR A 126 -6.22 20.62 -1.78
C TYR A 126 -4.88 20.03 -1.32
N ASP A 127 -4.77 18.71 -1.24
CA ASP A 127 -3.51 18.06 -0.89
C ASP A 127 -2.47 18.32 -1.98
N ARG A 128 -1.26 18.71 -1.56
CA ARG A 128 -0.16 19.01 -2.46
C ARG A 128 -0.43 20.08 -3.53
N GLN A 129 -1.48 20.89 -3.36
CA GLN A 129 -1.73 22.04 -4.23
C GLN A 129 -0.51 22.98 -4.22
N GLY A 130 -0.06 23.41 -5.40
CA GLY A 130 1.14 24.24 -5.56
C GLY A 130 2.45 23.45 -5.70
N TYR A 131 2.45 22.14 -5.52
CA TYR A 131 3.59 21.30 -5.88
C TYR A 131 3.60 21.01 -7.38
N ALA A 132 4.80 20.84 -7.95
CA ALA A 132 4.96 20.62 -9.39
C ALA A 132 4.26 19.35 -9.91
N SER A 133 4.10 18.34 -9.06
CA SER A 133 3.39 17.08 -9.38
C SER A 133 1.87 17.22 -9.38
N TYR A 134 1.31 18.26 -8.78
CA TYR A 134 -0.13 18.41 -8.54
C TYR A 134 -1.02 18.21 -9.78
N PRO A 135 -0.78 18.86 -10.93
CA PRO A 135 -1.64 18.71 -12.11
C PRO A 135 -1.50 17.32 -12.77
N PHE A 136 -0.48 16.54 -12.40
CA PHE A 136 -0.16 15.24 -12.99
C PHE A 136 -0.61 14.05 -12.15
N ASN A 137 -1.25 14.31 -11.00
CA ASN A 137 -1.83 13.30 -10.13
C ASN A 137 -3.33 13.19 -10.39
N SER A 138 -3.83 11.98 -10.60
CA SER A 138 -5.27 11.71 -10.73
C SER A 138 -5.64 10.58 -9.79
N LEU A 139 -6.44 10.89 -8.76
CA LEU A 139 -6.91 9.94 -7.77
C LEU A 139 -8.40 9.72 -7.92
N THR A 140 -8.82 8.48 -7.73
CA THR A 140 -10.22 8.05 -7.62
C THR A 140 -10.51 7.61 -6.20
N LEU A 141 -11.73 7.84 -5.75
CA LEU A 141 -12.16 7.54 -4.39
C LEU A 141 -13.53 6.88 -4.41
N GLU A 142 -13.68 5.80 -3.65
CA GLU A 142 -14.96 5.16 -3.34
C GLU A 142 -15.05 4.91 -1.85
N VAL A 143 -16.24 5.03 -1.28
CA VAL A 143 -16.47 4.77 0.15
C VAL A 143 -17.64 3.82 0.30
N HIS A 144 -17.43 2.74 1.05
CA HIS A 144 -18.47 1.77 1.35
C HIS A 144 -18.33 1.25 2.79
N ASN A 145 -19.35 1.46 3.63
CA ASN A 145 -19.33 1.11 5.06
C ASN A 145 -18.10 1.64 5.81
N GLY A 146 -17.68 2.89 5.50
CA GLY A 146 -16.47 3.50 6.07
C GLY A 146 -15.15 2.96 5.54
N VAL A 147 -15.17 1.95 4.66
CA VAL A 147 -13.98 1.47 3.95
C VAL A 147 -13.76 2.34 2.72
N VAL A 148 -12.58 2.92 2.63
CA VAL A 148 -12.18 3.82 1.54
C VAL A 148 -11.32 3.04 0.56
N THR A 149 -11.81 2.88 -0.68
CA THR A 149 -10.99 2.40 -1.80
C THR A 149 -10.44 3.62 -2.54
N VAL A 150 -9.13 3.75 -2.60
CA VAL A 150 -8.46 4.83 -3.32
C VAL A 150 -7.59 4.25 -4.42
N GLY A 151 -7.71 4.80 -5.62
CA GLY A 151 -6.96 4.36 -6.80
C GLY A 151 -6.45 5.52 -7.61
N GLY A 152 -5.93 5.22 -8.81
CA GLY A 152 -5.43 6.20 -9.75
C GLY A 152 -3.91 6.24 -9.83
N VAL A 153 -3.36 7.32 -10.39
CA VAL A 153 -1.93 7.45 -10.68
C VAL A 153 -1.39 8.74 -10.09
N VAL A 154 -0.25 8.64 -9.42
CA VAL A 154 0.54 9.77 -8.93
C VAL A 154 1.94 9.74 -9.52
N VAL A 155 2.60 10.90 -9.60
CA VAL A 155 3.95 11.00 -10.18
C VAL A 155 5.02 10.60 -9.18
N GLU A 156 4.86 10.99 -7.91
CA GLU A 156 5.88 10.80 -6.89
C GLU A 156 5.38 9.90 -5.73
N PRO A 157 6.25 9.06 -5.15
CA PRO A 157 5.90 8.25 -3.97
C PRO A 157 5.33 9.09 -2.83
N ILE A 158 5.87 10.30 -2.60
CA ILE A 158 5.40 11.20 -1.54
C ILE A 158 3.95 11.66 -1.75
N ASP A 159 3.47 11.74 -3.00
CA ASP A 159 2.09 12.07 -3.30
C ASP A 159 1.14 10.94 -2.87
N LYS A 160 1.56 9.68 -3.08
CA LYS A 160 0.86 8.49 -2.59
C LYS A 160 0.81 8.47 -1.07
N ASP A 161 1.95 8.66 -0.41
CA ASP A 161 2.06 8.62 1.05
C ASP A 161 1.21 9.74 1.69
N SER A 162 1.21 10.94 1.08
CA SER A 162 0.39 12.07 1.52
C SER A 162 -1.10 11.75 1.44
N ALA A 163 -1.56 11.25 0.30
CA ALA A 163 -2.97 10.89 0.09
C ALA A 163 -3.42 9.78 1.07
N LEU A 164 -2.62 8.72 1.23
CA LEU A 164 -2.92 7.65 2.18
C LEU A 164 -2.90 8.14 3.63
N GLY A 165 -1.94 8.99 3.99
CA GLY A 165 -1.85 9.60 5.31
C GLY A 165 -3.08 10.43 5.63
N LEU A 166 -3.57 11.21 4.67
CA LEU A 166 -4.76 12.03 4.79
C LEU A 166 -6.02 11.16 5.00
N ILE A 167 -6.19 10.12 4.18
CA ILE A 167 -7.33 9.21 4.28
C ILE A 167 -7.31 8.44 5.61
N LYS A 168 -6.18 7.81 5.97
CA LYS A 168 -6.03 6.99 7.19
C LYS A 168 -6.28 7.78 8.47
N ASN A 169 -6.00 9.10 8.47
CA ASN A 169 -6.21 10.00 9.61
C ASN A 169 -7.62 10.61 9.67
N ALA A 170 -8.45 10.44 8.64
CA ALA A 170 -9.78 11.02 8.64
C ALA A 170 -10.73 10.27 9.58
N GLN A 171 -11.52 11.05 10.33
CA GLN A 171 -12.56 10.47 11.19
C GLN A 171 -13.66 9.82 10.34
N GLY A 172 -14.10 8.65 10.72
CA GLY A 172 -15.11 7.84 10.02
C GLY A 172 -14.50 6.74 9.15
N VAL A 173 -13.21 6.79 8.84
CA VAL A 173 -12.53 5.74 8.08
C VAL A 173 -12.33 4.49 8.96
N GLN A 174 -12.85 3.36 8.47
CA GLN A 174 -12.77 2.05 9.11
C GLN A 174 -11.73 1.12 8.45
N GLY A 175 -11.43 1.38 7.18
CA GLY A 175 -10.47 0.63 6.38
C GLY A 175 -10.02 1.41 5.17
N VAL A 176 -8.85 1.05 4.62
CA VAL A 176 -8.32 1.64 3.38
C VAL A 176 -7.84 0.52 2.46
N ILE A 177 -8.33 0.54 1.22
CA ILE A 177 -7.88 -0.32 0.14
C ILE A 177 -7.09 0.55 -0.84
N ASP A 178 -5.78 0.30 -0.95
CA ASP A 178 -4.86 1.10 -1.74
C ASP A 178 -4.62 0.48 -3.12
N HIS A 179 -5.08 1.16 -4.15
CA HIS A 179 -4.82 0.89 -5.57
C HIS A 179 -4.07 2.04 -6.26
N ILE A 180 -3.46 2.96 -5.48
CA ILE A 180 -2.68 4.06 -6.05
C ILE A 180 -1.40 3.52 -6.68
N GLN A 181 -1.20 3.84 -7.95
CA GLN A 181 0.00 3.52 -8.68
C GLN A 181 0.92 4.74 -8.73
N VAL A 182 2.22 4.53 -8.53
CA VAL A 182 3.24 5.56 -8.75
C VAL A 182 3.74 5.38 -10.18
N ALA A 183 3.68 6.45 -10.97
CA ALA A 183 4.15 6.42 -12.35
C ALA A 183 5.64 6.06 -12.42
N PRO A 184 6.08 5.24 -13.40
CA PRO A 184 7.49 4.95 -13.58
C PRO A 184 8.31 6.22 -13.82
N LEU A 185 9.55 6.26 -13.31
CA LEU A 185 10.47 7.34 -13.61
C LEU A 185 10.84 7.30 -15.10
N SER A 186 10.43 8.34 -15.84
CA SER A 186 10.64 8.45 -17.28
C SER A 186 10.95 9.88 -17.69
N PRO A 187 12.19 10.18 -18.11
CA PRO A 187 12.52 11.52 -18.63
C PRO A 187 11.70 11.90 -19.87
N SER A 188 11.25 10.92 -20.66
CA SER A 188 10.35 11.17 -21.79
C SER A 188 8.98 11.61 -21.33
N ASP A 189 8.36 10.88 -20.39
CA ASP A 189 7.05 11.24 -19.85
C ASP A 189 7.09 12.60 -19.11
N ASN A 190 8.19 12.93 -18.45
CA ASN A 190 8.35 14.23 -17.81
C ASN A 190 8.35 15.38 -18.83
N ARG A 191 8.98 15.18 -20.00
CA ARG A 191 8.92 16.16 -21.11
C ARG A 191 7.51 16.28 -21.69
N ILE A 192 6.83 15.15 -21.85
CA ILE A 192 5.44 15.13 -22.30
C ILE A 192 4.53 15.84 -21.30
N ARG A 193 4.65 15.56 -19.98
CA ARG A 193 3.87 16.24 -18.93
C ARG A 193 4.04 17.77 -19.01
N ALA A 194 5.27 18.26 -19.15
CA ALA A 194 5.53 19.69 -19.26
C ALA A 194 4.92 20.28 -20.53
N ALA A 195 5.06 19.59 -21.67
CA ALA A 195 4.50 20.05 -22.95
C ALA A 195 2.96 20.02 -22.92
N GLU A 196 2.36 18.98 -22.35
CA GLU A 196 0.90 18.88 -22.14
C GLU A 196 0.36 20.01 -21.24
N TYR A 197 1.07 20.31 -20.15
CA TYR A 197 0.69 21.41 -19.28
C TYR A 197 0.61 22.72 -20.04
N HIS A 198 1.64 23.03 -20.82
CA HIS A 198 1.66 24.25 -21.66
C HIS A 198 0.61 24.20 -22.79
N ALA A 199 0.45 23.04 -23.45
CA ALA A 199 -0.54 22.89 -24.50
C ALA A 199 -1.97 23.19 -24.02
N ILE A 200 -2.29 22.81 -22.78
CA ILE A 200 -3.60 22.99 -22.17
C ILE A 200 -3.68 24.35 -21.48
N TYR A 201 -2.84 24.62 -20.50
CA TYR A 201 -3.04 25.71 -19.56
C TYR A 201 -2.57 27.09 -20.05
N ASP A 202 -1.71 27.18 -21.08
CA ASP A 202 -1.38 28.45 -21.72
C ASP A 202 -2.50 28.97 -22.65
N ALA A 203 -3.51 28.14 -22.92
CA ALA A 203 -4.66 28.58 -23.69
C ALA A 203 -5.64 29.36 -22.82
N PRO A 204 -6.05 30.61 -23.23
CA PRO A 204 -6.86 31.51 -22.42
C PRO A 204 -8.15 30.88 -21.86
N GLN A 205 -8.82 30.00 -22.65
CA GLN A 205 -10.06 29.34 -22.22
C GLN A 205 -9.86 28.34 -21.06
N PHE A 206 -8.64 27.82 -20.85
CA PHE A 206 -8.35 26.86 -19.79
C PHE A 206 -7.74 27.49 -18.53
N THR A 207 -7.44 28.77 -18.53
CA THR A 207 -6.90 29.50 -17.35
C THR A 207 -7.81 29.33 -16.12
N LYS A 208 -9.13 29.27 -16.32
CA LYS A 208 -10.11 29.05 -15.23
C LYS A 208 -9.91 27.71 -14.50
N TYR A 209 -9.43 26.66 -15.18
CA TYR A 209 -9.15 25.34 -14.60
C TYR A 209 -7.78 25.29 -13.91
N ALA A 210 -6.84 26.18 -14.27
CA ALA A 210 -5.57 26.31 -13.58
C ALA A 210 -5.74 26.99 -12.21
N ILE A 211 -6.66 27.97 -12.13
CA ILE A 211 -6.87 28.79 -10.94
C ILE A 211 -7.80 28.10 -9.93
N ASN A 212 -8.76 27.31 -10.41
CA ASN A 212 -9.75 26.67 -9.55
C ASN A 212 -9.29 25.26 -9.13
N PRO A 213 -8.79 25.06 -7.90
CA PRO A 213 -8.31 23.77 -7.44
C PRO A 213 -9.41 22.70 -7.37
N ALA A 214 -10.68 23.10 -7.29
CA ALA A 214 -11.81 22.16 -7.23
C ALA A 214 -12.13 21.51 -8.58
N LYS A 215 -11.68 22.12 -9.69
CA LYS A 215 -11.98 21.66 -11.06
C LYS A 215 -10.75 21.68 -11.98
N PRO A 216 -9.60 21.12 -11.57
CA PRO A 216 -8.44 21.11 -12.45
C PRO A 216 -8.62 20.07 -13.56
N ILE A 217 -8.02 20.35 -14.72
CA ILE A 217 -7.75 19.30 -15.71
C ILE A 217 -6.51 18.55 -15.24
N ARG A 218 -6.63 17.26 -14.98
CA ARG A 218 -5.51 16.40 -14.60
C ARG A 218 -4.91 15.76 -15.83
N ILE A 219 -3.59 15.68 -15.88
CA ILE A 219 -2.80 15.22 -17.01
C ILE A 219 -1.95 14.03 -16.54
N VAL A 220 -2.43 12.81 -16.73
CA VAL A 220 -1.68 11.61 -16.41
C VAL A 220 -0.90 11.17 -17.64
N VAL A 221 0.41 10.93 -17.49
CA VAL A 221 1.27 10.45 -18.58
C VAL A 221 2.06 9.24 -18.10
N VAL A 222 1.88 8.12 -18.79
CA VAL A 222 2.60 6.86 -18.52
C VAL A 222 3.01 6.24 -19.86
N ASN A 223 4.31 6.06 -20.06
CA ASN A 223 4.87 5.49 -21.30
C ASN A 223 4.39 6.20 -22.58
N GLY A 224 4.24 7.52 -22.54
CA GLY A 224 3.76 8.33 -23.65
C GLY A 224 2.25 8.29 -23.89
N HIS A 225 1.50 7.53 -23.09
CA HIS A 225 0.04 7.55 -23.10
C HIS A 225 -0.48 8.61 -22.14
N VAL A 226 -1.33 9.50 -22.66
CA VAL A 226 -1.91 10.62 -21.92
C VAL A 226 -3.36 10.31 -21.58
N VAL A 227 -3.72 10.53 -20.31
CA VAL A 227 -5.13 10.49 -19.86
C VAL A 227 -5.47 11.85 -19.28
N LEU A 228 -6.49 12.51 -19.81
CA LEU A 228 -7.05 13.76 -19.27
C LEU A 228 -8.24 13.41 -18.40
N THR A 229 -8.21 13.83 -17.12
CA THR A 229 -9.33 13.64 -16.18
C THR A 229 -9.73 14.95 -15.52
N GLY A 230 -10.92 14.99 -14.94
CA GLY A 230 -11.46 16.16 -14.25
C GLY A 230 -12.81 16.59 -14.84
N VAL A 231 -13.27 17.76 -14.40
CA VAL A 231 -14.58 18.29 -14.81
C VAL A 231 -14.39 19.62 -15.54
N VAL A 232 -14.95 19.72 -16.74
CA VAL A 232 -14.97 20.94 -17.56
C VAL A 232 -16.39 21.50 -17.67
N ASP A 233 -16.51 22.79 -18.00
CA ASP A 233 -17.80 23.47 -17.99
C ASP A 233 -18.69 23.10 -19.18
N ASN A 234 -18.09 22.72 -20.31
CA ASN A 234 -18.83 22.43 -21.55
C ASN A 234 -18.08 21.42 -22.44
N THR A 235 -18.81 20.89 -23.43
CA THR A 235 -18.29 19.90 -24.41
C THR A 235 -17.15 20.48 -25.25
N GLY A 236 -17.22 21.77 -25.60
CA GLY A 236 -16.16 22.42 -26.39
C GLY A 236 -14.83 22.45 -25.66
N ASP A 237 -14.82 22.75 -24.35
CA ASP A 237 -13.59 22.68 -23.55
C ASP A 237 -13.03 21.25 -23.52
N ARG A 238 -13.91 20.22 -23.37
CA ARG A 238 -13.50 18.81 -23.41
C ARG A 238 -12.83 18.45 -24.75
N GLU A 239 -13.47 18.79 -25.85
CA GLU A 239 -12.96 18.46 -27.20
C GLU A 239 -11.65 19.18 -27.50
N ILE A 240 -11.56 20.50 -27.21
CA ILE A 240 -10.37 21.29 -27.44
C ILE A 240 -9.19 20.79 -26.60
N ALA A 241 -9.42 20.41 -25.32
CA ALA A 241 -8.38 19.82 -24.48
C ALA A 241 -7.81 18.54 -25.13
N GLY A 242 -8.67 17.65 -25.59
CA GLY A 242 -8.24 16.42 -26.29
C GLY A 242 -7.47 16.69 -27.59
N ILE A 243 -7.91 17.66 -28.40
CA ILE A 243 -7.21 18.04 -29.63
C ILE A 243 -5.81 18.58 -29.31
N ARG A 244 -5.69 19.46 -28.31
CA ARG A 244 -4.40 20.03 -27.92
C ARG A 244 -3.44 18.98 -27.38
N ALA A 245 -3.92 18.07 -26.55
CA ALA A 245 -3.12 16.97 -26.04
C ALA A 245 -2.60 16.05 -27.17
N ASN A 246 -3.44 15.75 -28.16
CA ASN A 246 -3.01 14.94 -29.31
C ASN A 246 -1.93 15.61 -30.19
N GLN A 247 -1.75 16.92 -30.09
CA GLN A 247 -0.75 17.67 -30.87
C GLN A 247 0.62 17.71 -30.20
N VAL A 248 0.74 17.25 -28.96
CA VAL A 248 2.02 17.28 -28.21
C VAL A 248 3.00 16.24 -28.78
N PRO A 249 4.21 16.65 -29.17
CA PRO A 249 5.21 15.75 -29.69
C PRO A 249 5.61 14.67 -28.68
N GLY A 250 5.64 13.40 -29.11
CA GLY A 250 6.02 12.26 -28.29
C GLY A 250 4.84 11.55 -27.61
N VAL A 251 3.64 12.07 -27.75
CA VAL A 251 2.40 11.41 -27.29
C VAL A 251 2.06 10.26 -28.23
N PHE A 252 1.82 9.06 -27.67
CA PHE A 252 1.38 7.89 -28.43
C PHE A 252 -0.15 7.83 -28.55
N SER A 253 -0.85 8.18 -27.50
CA SER A 253 -2.31 8.24 -27.50
C SER A 253 -2.82 9.18 -26.42
N VAL A 254 -4.02 9.72 -26.63
CA VAL A 254 -4.75 10.52 -25.67
C VAL A 254 -6.10 9.86 -25.40
N GLN A 255 -6.35 9.57 -24.13
CA GLN A 255 -7.67 9.20 -23.61
C GLN A 255 -8.26 10.42 -22.90
N ASN A 256 -9.40 10.91 -23.41
CA ASN A 256 -10.04 12.11 -22.87
C ASN A 256 -11.25 11.73 -22.02
N ASP A 257 -10.99 11.54 -20.72
CA ASP A 257 -11.99 11.19 -19.70
C ASP A 257 -12.53 12.42 -18.96
N LEU A 258 -12.37 13.62 -19.54
CA LEU A 258 -12.96 14.83 -19.00
C LEU A 258 -14.49 14.72 -18.97
N GLN A 259 -15.08 15.01 -17.84
CA GLN A 259 -16.53 15.05 -17.64
C GLN A 259 -17.03 16.48 -17.87
N VAL A 260 -18.21 16.63 -18.44
CA VAL A 260 -18.86 17.93 -18.60
C VAL A 260 -19.78 18.17 -17.41
N ALA A 261 -19.64 19.34 -16.76
CA ALA A 261 -20.48 19.73 -15.64
C ALA A 261 -21.98 19.63 -15.98
N GLY A 262 -22.77 18.98 -15.09
CA GLY A 262 -24.21 18.80 -15.28
C GLY A 262 -24.63 17.66 -16.25
N GLN A 263 -23.69 16.93 -16.86
CA GLN A 263 -24.02 15.78 -17.74
C GLN A 263 -23.89 14.40 -17.04
N GLY A 264 -23.39 14.34 -15.81
CA GLY A 264 -23.14 13.12 -15.05
C GLY A 264 -24.24 12.69 -14.04
N GLU A 265 -25.34 13.43 -13.93
CA GLU A 265 -26.44 13.18 -12.99
C GLU A 265 -27.70 12.60 -13.68
N ARG A 266 -27.54 11.59 -14.54
CA ARG A 266 -28.72 10.87 -15.07
C ARG A 266 -28.59 9.38 -14.83
#